data_40de1e8a373f8ae893bd25fdc5bd5edd
#
_entry.id   40de1e8a373f8ae893bd25fdc5bd5edd
#
_cell.length_a   1.000
_cell.length_b   1.000
_cell.length_c   1.000
_cell.angle_alpha   90.00
_cell.angle_beta   90.00
_cell.angle_gamma   90.00
#
_symmetry.space_group_name_H-M   'P 1'
#
loop_
_entity.id
_entity.type
_entity.pdbx_description
1 polymer ?
#
loop_
_entity_poly.entity_id
_entity_poly.type
_entity_poly.pdbx_seq_one_letter_code
_entity_poly.pdbx_strand_id
1 'polypeptide(L)'
;AFASAVTSVKGAYVMISAPELSCRTDSSYKESALPAEFDRMVKERTDHRAAWAARVKRTGLTNKALQQALESAGAKGVLTSNWSSGWGVFRVFDGKTTKVPAAVLSCEDYGLVFRLAQNNQGPILRVTAESQDLGEVPVFNTIATIPGTDRADEYVVLSAHFDSWDGSSGATDNGTG
;
A
#
# COMPACT_ATOMS: atom_id res chain seq x y z
N ALA A 1 23.36 -11.80 5.57
CA ALA A 1 23.04 -10.54 4.87
C ALA A 1 21.89 -9.77 5.54
N PHE A 2 20.78 -10.42 5.94
CA PHE A 2 19.66 -9.74 6.62
C PHE A 2 20.06 -9.26 8.02
N ALA A 3 20.74 -10.09 8.80
CA ALA A 3 21.15 -9.76 10.16
C ALA A 3 22.10 -8.54 10.25
N SER A 4 22.98 -8.33 9.28
CA SER A 4 23.87 -7.16 9.25
C SER A 4 23.17 -5.86 8.80
N ALA A 5 22.14 -5.96 7.96
CA ALA A 5 21.35 -4.80 7.56
C ALA A 5 20.39 -4.32 8.68
N VAL A 6 19.94 -5.24 9.53
CA VAL A 6 18.99 -4.96 10.62
C VAL A 6 19.60 -4.05 11.69
N THR A 7 20.91 -4.11 11.94
CA THR A 7 21.58 -3.23 12.92
C THR A 7 21.61 -1.76 12.49
N SER A 8 21.48 -1.47 11.20
CA SER A 8 21.50 -0.12 10.65
C SER A 8 20.15 0.60 10.65
N VAL A 9 19.04 -0.10 10.99
CA VAL A 9 17.70 0.48 10.93
C VAL A 9 17.23 1.11 12.24
N LYS A 10 18.00 0.94 13.32
CA LYS A 10 17.64 1.49 14.63
C LYS A 10 17.48 3.01 14.57
N GLY A 11 16.34 3.51 14.98
CA GLY A 11 16.04 4.93 15.01
C GLY A 11 15.69 5.54 13.64
N ALA A 12 15.60 4.74 12.57
CA ALA A 12 15.30 5.20 11.22
C ALA A 12 13.87 4.79 10.79
N TYR A 13 13.31 5.53 9.83
CA TYR A 13 12.19 5.09 9.02
C TYR A 13 12.72 4.21 7.89
N VAL A 14 12.10 3.07 7.66
CA VAL A 14 12.57 2.09 6.66
C VAL A 14 11.61 2.02 5.48
N MET A 15 12.15 2.23 4.29
CA MET A 15 11.40 2.15 3.03
C MET A 15 11.47 0.73 2.48
N ILE A 16 10.31 0.11 2.27
CA ILE A 16 10.22 -1.32 1.88
C ILE A 16 9.55 -1.57 0.54
N SER A 17 9.00 -0.56 -0.11
CA SER A 17 8.43 -0.66 -1.44
C SER A 17 9.45 -0.29 -2.52
N ALA A 18 9.26 -0.79 -3.75
CA ALA A 18 9.99 -0.29 -4.91
C ALA A 18 9.62 1.18 -5.14
N PRO A 19 10.57 2.09 -5.33
CA PRO A 19 10.24 3.40 -5.86
C PRO A 19 9.80 3.24 -7.33
N GLU A 20 8.75 3.94 -7.73
CA GLU A 20 8.37 3.95 -9.14
C GLU A 20 9.36 4.80 -9.96
N LEU A 21 9.65 4.38 -11.18
CA LEU A 21 10.52 5.11 -12.10
C LEU A 21 9.87 6.42 -12.56
N SER A 22 8.55 6.45 -12.62
CA SER A 22 7.75 7.61 -12.90
C SER A 22 6.37 7.45 -12.27
N CYS A 23 5.83 8.52 -11.71
CA CYS A 23 4.48 8.57 -11.18
C CYS A 23 3.45 9.05 -12.22
N ARG A 24 3.87 9.27 -13.46
CA ARG A 24 2.95 9.61 -14.54
C ARG A 24 2.07 8.41 -14.89
N THR A 25 0.77 8.64 -14.97
CA THR A 25 -0.22 7.59 -15.28
C THR A 25 -0.04 7.03 -16.69
N ASP A 26 -0.44 5.79 -16.90
CA ASP A 26 -0.34 5.14 -18.22
C ASP A 26 -1.19 5.84 -19.27
N SER A 27 -2.39 6.33 -18.89
CA SER A 27 -3.23 7.14 -19.78
C SER A 27 -2.51 8.40 -20.27
N SER A 28 -1.89 9.11 -19.31
CA SER A 28 -1.14 10.33 -19.65
C SER A 28 0.11 10.07 -20.51
N TYR A 29 0.75 8.90 -20.34
CA TYR A 29 1.83 8.49 -21.25
C TYR A 29 1.31 8.20 -22.67
N LYS A 30 0.20 7.48 -22.79
CA LYS A 30 -0.41 7.10 -24.07
C LYS A 30 -0.83 8.31 -24.92
N GLU A 31 -1.19 9.43 -24.28
CA GLU A 31 -1.58 10.65 -24.97
C GLU A 31 -0.45 11.28 -25.79
N SER A 32 0.82 11.07 -25.40
CA SER A 32 1.95 11.80 -26.00
C SER A 32 3.15 10.93 -26.35
N ALA A 33 3.22 9.69 -25.90
CA ALA A 33 4.34 8.81 -26.21
C ALA A 33 4.14 8.07 -27.53
N LEU A 34 5.22 7.84 -28.25
CA LEU A 34 5.21 6.88 -29.34
C LEU A 34 4.95 5.46 -28.79
N PRO A 35 4.24 4.58 -29.52
CA PRO A 35 3.91 3.23 -29.03
C PRO A 35 5.13 2.45 -28.51
N ALA A 36 6.22 2.44 -29.26
CA ALA A 36 7.44 1.75 -28.86
C ALA A 36 8.06 2.30 -27.56
N GLU A 37 7.95 3.61 -27.32
CA GLU A 37 8.43 4.24 -26.09
C GLU A 37 7.53 3.91 -24.90
N PHE A 38 6.21 3.82 -25.13
CA PHE A 38 5.28 3.36 -24.10
C PHE A 38 5.58 1.92 -23.71
N ASP A 39 5.75 1.00 -24.67
CA ASP A 39 6.06 -0.39 -24.39
C ASP A 39 7.40 -0.55 -23.65
N ARG A 40 8.40 0.22 -24.02
CA ARG A 40 9.70 0.26 -23.33
C ARG A 40 9.52 0.70 -21.87
N MET A 41 8.78 1.77 -21.62
CA MET A 41 8.52 2.28 -20.28
C MET A 41 7.79 1.21 -19.41
N VAL A 42 6.78 0.54 -19.96
CA VAL A 42 6.05 -0.53 -19.26
C VAL A 42 6.98 -1.69 -18.90
N LYS A 43 7.86 -2.07 -19.84
CA LYS A 43 8.84 -3.13 -19.60
C LYS A 43 9.84 -2.73 -18.49
N GLU A 44 10.42 -1.54 -18.56
CA GLU A 44 11.38 -1.04 -17.57
C GLU A 44 10.76 -1.00 -16.16
N ARG A 45 9.52 -0.54 -16.04
CA ARG A 45 8.76 -0.54 -14.77
C ARG A 45 8.56 -1.96 -14.24
N THR A 46 8.18 -2.89 -15.11
CA THR A 46 7.96 -4.29 -14.75
C THR A 46 9.26 -4.94 -14.27
N ASP A 47 10.34 -4.77 -14.99
CA ASP A 47 11.65 -5.30 -14.65
C ASP A 47 12.16 -4.72 -13.31
N HIS A 48 11.97 -3.42 -13.09
CA HIS A 48 12.34 -2.75 -11.84
C HIS A 48 11.58 -3.30 -10.63
N ARG A 49 10.26 -3.47 -10.76
CA ARG A 49 9.42 -4.07 -9.71
C ARG A 49 9.82 -5.53 -9.43
N ALA A 50 10.08 -6.30 -10.48
CA ALA A 50 10.54 -7.69 -10.36
C ALA A 50 11.90 -7.79 -9.64
N ALA A 51 12.84 -6.91 -9.97
CA ALA A 51 14.15 -6.85 -9.30
C ALA A 51 14.01 -6.51 -7.81
N TRP A 52 13.13 -5.57 -7.46
CA TRP A 52 12.84 -5.24 -6.07
C TRP A 52 12.20 -6.43 -5.33
N ALA A 53 11.18 -7.05 -5.91
CA ALA A 53 10.52 -8.23 -5.34
C ALA A 53 11.54 -9.36 -5.08
N ALA A 54 12.47 -9.58 -5.99
CA ALA A 54 13.56 -10.55 -5.81
C ALA A 54 14.49 -10.19 -4.64
N ARG A 55 14.75 -8.89 -4.39
CA ARG A 55 15.50 -8.44 -3.19
C ARG A 55 14.74 -8.76 -1.91
N VAL A 56 13.45 -8.44 -1.85
CA VAL A 56 12.60 -8.75 -0.68
C VAL A 56 12.53 -10.25 -0.46
N LYS A 57 12.32 -11.04 -1.51
CA LYS A 57 12.27 -12.51 -1.44
C LYS A 57 13.54 -13.12 -0.83
N ARG A 58 14.72 -12.53 -1.09
CA ARG A 58 15.99 -13.00 -0.47
C ARG A 58 16.03 -12.88 1.05
N THR A 59 15.16 -12.10 1.65
CA THR A 59 15.03 -12.05 3.11
C THR A 59 14.43 -13.32 3.70
N GLY A 60 13.70 -14.10 2.89
CA GLY A 60 12.93 -15.26 3.35
C GLY A 60 11.67 -14.92 4.14
N LEU A 61 11.33 -13.62 4.24
CA LEU A 61 10.22 -13.13 5.05
C LEU A 61 9.03 -12.73 4.20
N THR A 62 7.82 -12.95 4.73
CA THR A 62 6.61 -12.34 4.19
C THR A 62 6.60 -10.84 4.50
N ASN A 63 5.75 -10.06 3.82
CA ASN A 63 5.62 -8.62 4.09
C ASN A 63 5.34 -8.32 5.58
N LYS A 64 4.43 -9.06 6.19
CA LYS A 64 4.12 -8.94 7.63
C LYS A 64 5.35 -9.23 8.49
N ALA A 65 6.00 -10.36 8.27
CA ALA A 65 7.17 -10.77 9.04
C ALA A 65 8.35 -9.80 8.86
N LEU A 66 8.55 -9.25 7.66
CA LEU A 66 9.57 -8.24 7.40
C LEU A 66 9.32 -6.97 8.22
N GLN A 67 8.10 -6.43 8.19
CA GLN A 67 7.76 -5.22 8.94
C GLN A 67 7.92 -5.42 10.45
N GLN A 68 7.46 -6.55 10.98
CA GLN A 68 7.62 -6.89 12.39
C GLN A 68 9.09 -7.12 12.80
N ALA A 69 9.90 -7.67 11.91
CA ALA A 69 11.34 -7.80 12.13
C ALA A 69 12.05 -6.44 12.17
N LEU A 70 11.67 -5.50 11.30
CA LEU A 70 12.19 -4.13 11.31
C LEU A 70 11.78 -3.38 12.58
N GLU A 71 10.52 -3.51 13.00
CA GLU A 71 10.03 -2.97 14.27
C GLU A 71 10.84 -3.51 15.44
N SER A 72 11.04 -4.84 15.51
CA SER A 72 11.82 -5.51 16.56
C SER A 72 13.28 -5.09 16.55
N ALA A 73 13.82 -4.70 15.40
CA ALA A 73 15.17 -4.18 15.24
C ALA A 73 15.33 -2.71 15.65
N GLY A 74 14.22 -2.06 16.06
CA GLY A 74 14.22 -0.68 16.55
C GLY A 74 14.05 0.38 15.46
N ALA A 75 13.48 0.03 14.32
CA ALA A 75 13.02 1.03 13.36
C ALA A 75 11.98 1.95 14.01
N LYS A 76 11.98 3.23 13.65
CA LYS A 76 10.98 4.21 14.11
C LYS A 76 9.64 4.10 13.36
N GLY A 77 9.65 3.47 12.21
CA GLY A 77 8.48 3.24 11.41
C GLY A 77 8.82 2.65 10.05
N VAL A 78 7.79 2.27 9.33
CA VAL A 78 7.91 1.68 7.99
C VAL A 78 7.17 2.56 6.99
N LEU A 79 7.83 2.84 5.87
CA LEU A 79 7.25 3.60 4.77
C LEU A 79 7.03 2.68 3.58
N THR A 80 5.84 2.74 3.04
CA THR A 80 5.45 1.99 1.84
C THR A 80 4.89 2.93 0.79
N SER A 81 4.85 2.46 -0.44
CA SER A 81 4.09 3.05 -1.52
C SER A 81 3.44 1.94 -2.32
N ASN A 82 2.14 2.04 -2.50
CA ASN A 82 1.36 1.11 -3.31
C ASN A 82 0.66 1.89 -4.42
N TRP A 83 1.45 2.21 -5.44
CA TRP A 83 0.96 3.02 -6.53
C TRP A 83 -0.06 2.26 -7.39
N SER A 84 -1.21 2.88 -7.60
CA SER A 84 -2.36 2.33 -8.33
C SER A 84 -2.41 2.74 -9.81
N SER A 85 -1.32 3.30 -10.34
CA SER A 85 -1.26 3.91 -11.68
C SER A 85 -2.10 5.19 -11.82
N GLY A 86 -2.54 5.77 -10.70
CA GLY A 86 -3.26 7.03 -10.58
C GLY A 86 -2.48 8.05 -9.76
N TRP A 87 -3.14 9.15 -9.40
CA TRP A 87 -2.59 10.21 -8.58
C TRP A 87 -2.90 9.99 -7.08
N GLY A 88 -1.97 10.38 -6.22
CA GLY A 88 -2.14 10.32 -4.76
C GLY A 88 -1.95 8.94 -4.16
N VAL A 89 -2.58 8.71 -3.00
CA VAL A 89 -2.55 7.45 -2.25
C VAL A 89 -3.87 6.71 -2.47
N PHE A 90 -3.79 5.48 -2.91
CA PHE A 90 -4.96 4.65 -3.18
C PHE A 90 -5.22 3.58 -2.11
N ARG A 91 -4.18 2.98 -1.53
CA ARG A 91 -4.30 1.90 -0.55
C ARG A 91 -3.49 2.18 0.70
N VAL A 92 -4.08 1.90 1.85
CA VAL A 92 -3.47 2.07 3.17
C VAL A 92 -3.37 0.76 3.97
N PHE A 93 -3.63 -0.38 3.34
CA PHE A 93 -3.66 -1.69 4.00
C PHE A 93 -2.28 -2.35 4.23
N ASP A 94 -1.21 -1.72 3.82
CA ASP A 94 0.12 -2.35 3.83
C ASP A 94 0.83 -2.26 5.18
N GLY A 95 0.30 -1.51 6.14
CA GLY A 95 0.84 -1.43 7.50
C GLY A 95 0.65 -2.74 8.26
N LYS A 96 1.75 -3.34 8.72
CA LYS A 96 1.78 -4.62 9.48
C LYS A 96 2.61 -4.51 10.75
N THR A 97 2.99 -3.33 11.15
CA THR A 97 3.62 -3.04 12.44
C THR A 97 2.55 -2.94 13.53
N THR A 98 2.94 -3.08 14.80
CA THR A 98 2.04 -3.03 15.96
C THR A 98 2.42 -1.96 16.96
N LYS A 99 3.68 -1.52 16.98
CA LYS A 99 4.23 -0.59 17.98
C LYS A 99 4.79 0.70 17.37
N VAL A 100 5.05 0.69 16.07
CA VAL A 100 5.58 1.85 15.34
C VAL A 100 4.69 2.17 14.15
N PRO A 101 4.61 3.42 13.70
CA PRO A 101 3.77 3.79 12.58
C PRO A 101 4.22 3.11 11.28
N ALA A 102 3.25 2.68 10.49
CA ALA A 102 3.43 2.32 9.10
C ALA A 102 2.64 3.32 8.25
N ALA A 103 3.32 4.02 7.36
CA ALA A 103 2.71 5.04 6.52
C ALA A 103 2.82 4.66 5.04
N VAL A 104 1.72 4.86 4.31
CA VAL A 104 1.68 4.73 2.86
C VAL A 104 1.81 6.12 2.27
N LEU A 105 2.83 6.34 1.46
CA LEU A 105 3.09 7.60 0.80
C LEU A 105 2.63 7.56 -0.65
N SER A 106 2.31 8.72 -1.20
CA SER A 106 2.09 8.87 -2.63
C SER A 106 3.32 8.42 -3.43
N CYS A 107 3.14 8.14 -4.70
CA CYS A 107 4.25 7.77 -5.57
C CYS A 107 5.32 8.87 -5.58
N GLU A 108 4.89 10.12 -5.66
CA GLU A 108 5.74 11.32 -5.75
C GLU A 108 6.56 11.51 -4.47
N ASP A 109 5.89 11.50 -3.32
CA ASP A 109 6.53 11.72 -2.02
C ASP A 109 7.46 10.57 -1.65
N TYR A 110 7.03 9.34 -1.90
CA TYR A 110 7.87 8.16 -1.69
C TYR A 110 9.13 8.23 -2.54
N GLY A 111 8.97 8.55 -3.82
CA GLY A 111 10.08 8.70 -4.76
C GLY A 111 11.03 9.82 -4.36
N LEU A 112 10.52 10.94 -3.85
CA LEU A 112 11.35 12.04 -3.34
C LEU A 112 12.21 11.58 -2.16
N VAL A 113 11.59 11.03 -1.12
CA VAL A 113 12.31 10.56 0.08
C VAL A 113 13.32 9.48 -0.29
N PHE A 114 12.94 8.56 -1.18
CA PHE A 114 13.84 7.50 -1.64
C PHE A 114 15.10 8.05 -2.33
N ARG A 115 14.94 8.99 -3.26
CA ARG A 115 16.08 9.61 -3.97
C ARG A 115 16.97 10.40 -3.04
N LEU A 116 16.40 11.13 -2.08
CA LEU A 116 17.19 11.84 -1.06
C LEU A 116 18.01 10.87 -0.22
N ALA A 117 17.40 9.78 0.23
CA ALA A 117 18.11 8.75 1.00
C ALA A 117 19.19 8.03 0.17
N GLN A 118 18.89 7.68 -1.08
CA GLN A 118 19.81 7.01 -1.99
C GLN A 118 21.06 7.87 -2.31
N ASN A 119 20.86 9.19 -2.39
CA ASN A 119 21.93 10.15 -2.64
C ASN A 119 22.66 10.63 -1.37
N ASN A 120 22.44 9.96 -0.23
CA ASN A 120 23.03 10.29 1.08
C ASN A 120 22.74 11.74 1.54
N GLN A 121 21.59 12.30 1.15
CA GLN A 121 21.18 13.65 1.53
C GLN A 121 20.47 13.68 2.90
N GLY A 122 20.36 12.54 3.60
CA GLY A 122 19.88 12.43 4.98
C GLY A 122 18.48 13.02 5.21
N PRO A 123 17.43 12.60 4.50
CA PRO A 123 16.10 13.17 4.69
C PRO A 123 15.62 12.98 6.13
N ILE A 124 15.14 14.05 6.74
CA ILE A 124 14.57 14.02 8.09
C ILE A 124 13.05 14.01 7.95
N LEU A 125 12.43 12.99 8.55
CA LEU A 125 10.97 12.85 8.55
C LEU A 125 10.42 13.07 9.95
N ARG A 126 9.32 13.82 10.03
CA ARG A 126 8.48 13.91 11.22
C ARG A 126 7.15 13.24 10.92
N VAL A 127 6.82 12.22 11.70
CA VAL A 127 5.54 11.53 11.63
C VAL A 127 4.84 11.72 12.96
N THR A 128 3.61 12.23 12.92
CA THR A 128 2.69 12.28 14.05
C THR A 128 1.56 11.30 13.75
N ALA A 129 1.48 10.23 14.52
CA ALA A 129 0.46 9.20 14.35
C ALA A 129 0.08 8.67 15.74
N GLU A 130 -1.21 8.65 16.00
CA GLU A 130 -1.78 8.07 17.21
C GLU A 130 -2.80 7.03 16.78
N SER A 131 -2.75 5.86 17.40
CA SER A 131 -3.71 4.79 17.19
C SER A 131 -3.87 3.99 18.47
N GLN A 132 -5.06 3.45 18.65
CA GLN A 132 -5.37 2.54 19.74
C GLN A 132 -5.85 1.21 19.15
N ASP A 133 -5.20 0.11 19.54
CA ASP A 133 -5.72 -1.21 19.25
C ASP A 133 -6.85 -1.52 20.24
N LEU A 134 -8.06 -1.70 19.73
CA LEU A 134 -9.24 -2.03 20.50
C LEU A 134 -9.45 -3.55 20.67
N GLY A 135 -8.54 -4.36 20.12
CA GLY A 135 -8.67 -5.80 20.07
C GLY A 135 -9.81 -6.26 19.15
N GLU A 136 -10.36 -7.43 19.46
CA GLU A 136 -11.53 -7.95 18.72
C GLU A 136 -12.79 -7.21 19.14
N VAL A 137 -13.47 -6.64 18.15
CA VAL A 137 -14.77 -5.97 18.33
C VAL A 137 -15.83 -6.67 17.48
N PRO A 138 -17.09 -6.74 17.93
CA PRO A 138 -18.15 -7.32 17.12
C PRO A 138 -18.41 -6.49 15.86
N VAL A 139 -18.57 -7.19 14.74
CA VAL A 139 -19.01 -6.62 13.47
C VAL A 139 -20.31 -7.27 13.04
N PHE A 140 -21.16 -6.54 12.34
CA PHE A 140 -22.52 -6.98 12.03
C PHE A 140 -22.81 -6.82 10.54
N ASN A 141 -23.61 -7.76 10.02
CA ASN A 141 -24.29 -7.60 8.74
C ASN A 141 -25.79 -7.40 9.01
N THR A 142 -26.40 -6.39 8.40
CA THR A 142 -27.83 -6.23 8.38
C THR A 142 -28.41 -7.06 7.24
N ILE A 143 -29.34 -7.97 7.55
CA ILE A 143 -29.96 -8.83 6.56
C ILE A 143 -31.46 -8.55 6.57
N ALA A 144 -32.03 -8.28 5.40
CA ALA A 144 -33.47 -8.19 5.18
C ALA A 144 -33.86 -9.23 4.12
N THR A 145 -34.97 -9.94 4.33
CA THR A 145 -35.42 -10.97 3.41
C THR A 145 -36.87 -10.71 3.02
N ILE A 146 -37.14 -10.76 1.73
CA ILE A 146 -38.49 -10.82 1.18
C ILE A 146 -38.69 -12.26 0.69
N PRO A 147 -39.58 -13.05 1.33
CA PRO A 147 -39.81 -14.43 0.92
C PRO A 147 -40.36 -14.51 -0.50
N GLY A 148 -39.83 -15.45 -1.27
CA GLY A 148 -40.42 -15.82 -2.56
C GLY A 148 -41.74 -16.60 -2.41
N THR A 149 -42.51 -16.70 -3.49
CA THR A 149 -43.77 -17.47 -3.55
C THR A 149 -43.57 -18.79 -4.29
N ASP A 150 -43.31 -18.74 -5.58
CA ASP A 150 -43.31 -19.92 -6.46
C ASP A 150 -41.94 -20.62 -6.50
N ARG A 151 -40.87 -19.88 -6.13
CA ARG A 151 -39.47 -20.33 -6.13
C ARG A 151 -38.78 -19.92 -4.83
N ALA A 152 -39.37 -20.30 -3.72
CA ALA A 152 -38.90 -19.86 -2.39
C ALA A 152 -37.53 -20.40 -1.98
N ASP A 153 -37.00 -21.37 -2.72
CA ASP A 153 -35.65 -21.95 -2.58
C ASP A 153 -34.60 -21.28 -3.45
N GLU A 154 -34.98 -20.35 -4.32
CA GLU A 154 -34.08 -19.55 -5.12
C GLU A 154 -33.88 -18.15 -4.50
N TYR A 155 -32.69 -17.60 -4.59
CA TYR A 155 -32.33 -16.32 -3.98
C TYR A 155 -31.81 -15.33 -5.02
N VAL A 156 -32.30 -14.09 -4.94
CA VAL A 156 -31.67 -12.92 -5.54
C VAL A 156 -31.04 -12.13 -4.40
N VAL A 157 -29.73 -11.95 -4.42
CA VAL A 157 -29.00 -11.25 -3.37
C VAL A 157 -28.57 -9.88 -3.87
N LEU A 158 -28.95 -8.85 -3.12
CA LEU A 158 -28.41 -7.50 -3.24
C LEU A 158 -27.53 -7.26 -2.02
N SER A 159 -26.32 -6.79 -2.21
CA SER A 159 -25.42 -6.51 -1.11
C SER A 159 -24.62 -5.22 -1.34
N ALA A 160 -24.44 -4.46 -0.28
CA ALA A 160 -23.56 -3.31 -0.22
C ALA A 160 -23.05 -3.17 1.20
N HIS A 161 -21.83 -2.65 1.37
CA HIS A 161 -21.35 -2.29 2.71
C HIS A 161 -21.76 -0.87 3.09
N PHE A 162 -21.87 -0.59 4.38
CA PHE A 162 -22.32 0.70 4.89
C PHE A 162 -21.17 1.68 5.18
N ASP A 163 -19.96 1.16 5.26
CA ASP A 163 -18.77 1.96 5.54
C ASP A 163 -18.14 2.50 4.24
N SER A 164 -17.33 3.52 4.40
CA SER A 164 -16.49 4.06 3.34
C SER A 164 -15.10 4.38 3.87
N TRP A 165 -14.18 4.72 2.98
CA TRP A 165 -12.89 5.26 3.38
C TRP A 165 -13.06 6.56 4.14
N ASP A 166 -12.26 6.75 5.19
CA ASP A 166 -12.22 8.00 5.93
C ASP A 166 -11.93 9.18 5.00
N GLY A 167 -12.77 10.19 5.06
CA GLY A 167 -12.74 11.33 4.14
C GLY A 167 -13.34 11.09 2.74
N SER A 168 -13.87 9.89 2.45
CA SER A 168 -14.57 9.57 1.21
C SER A 168 -16.08 9.68 1.35
N SER A 169 -16.77 10.01 0.25
CA SER A 169 -18.24 10.01 0.20
C SER A 169 -18.86 8.60 0.17
N GLY A 170 -18.09 7.57 -0.17
CA GLY A 170 -18.59 6.21 -0.34
C GLY A 170 -19.50 6.00 -1.55
N ALA A 171 -19.64 7.00 -2.44
CA ALA A 171 -20.62 6.93 -3.53
C ALA A 171 -20.33 5.79 -4.51
N THR A 172 -19.08 5.56 -4.87
CA THR A 172 -18.67 4.50 -5.80
C THR A 172 -18.37 3.19 -5.06
N ASP A 173 -17.76 3.27 -3.92
CA ASP A 173 -17.33 2.14 -3.10
C ASP A 173 -18.03 2.22 -1.72
N ASN A 174 -19.21 1.66 -1.53
CA ASN A 174 -19.99 0.86 -2.46
C ASN A 174 -21.46 1.35 -2.51
N GLY A 175 -21.72 2.66 -2.46
CA GLY A 175 -23.07 3.25 -2.47
C GLY A 175 -23.86 3.05 -3.77
N THR A 176 -23.20 2.64 -4.86
CA THR A 176 -23.82 2.32 -6.16
C THR A 176 -23.73 0.82 -6.49
N GLY A 177 -23.26 0.01 -5.56
CA GLY A 177 -22.96 -1.40 -5.72
C GLY A 177 -24.13 -2.32 -5.89
#